data_93612ffbfec4d739336763a8cc9d2958
#
_entry.id   93612ffbfec4d739336763a8cc9d2958
#
_cell.length_a   1.000
_cell.length_b   1.000
_cell.length_c   1.000
_cell.angle_alpha   90.00
_cell.angle_beta   90.00
_cell.angle_gamma   90.00
#
_symmetry.space_group_name_H-M   'P 1'
#
loop_
_entity.id
_entity.type
_entity.pdbx_description
1 polymer ?
#
loop_
_entity_poly.entity_id
_entity_poly.type
_entity_poly.pdbx_seq_one_letter_code
_entity_poly.pdbx_strand_id
1 'polypeptide(L)'
;MDDLQPAADADETFKKDPRDFALWKGAKPGDPSWPTPWGDGRPGWHLECSAMAHAYLGAAFDIHGGGLDLIFPHHENEIAQSEAAGYKFANIWMHNAWVTQSGEKMSKSLGNTMQVKE
;
A
#
# COMPACT_ATOMS: atom_id res chain seq x y z
N MET A 1 -10.96 -15.79 -9.41
CA MET A 1 -10.58 -14.98 -8.23
C MET A 1 -9.52 -15.65 -7.36
N ASP A 2 -8.94 -16.76 -7.82
CA ASP A 2 -8.09 -17.63 -7.00
C ASP A 2 -6.57 -17.38 -7.11
N ASP A 3 -6.17 -16.33 -7.84
CA ASP A 3 -4.75 -16.01 -8.06
C ASP A 3 -4.22 -14.78 -7.29
N LEU A 4 -4.95 -14.34 -6.25
CA LEU A 4 -4.52 -13.19 -5.45
C LEU A 4 -3.46 -13.64 -4.43
N GLN A 5 -2.22 -13.28 -4.68
CA GLN A 5 -1.12 -13.57 -3.76
C GLN A 5 -1.25 -12.73 -2.49
N PRO A 6 -1.14 -13.32 -1.29
CA PRO A 6 -1.19 -12.56 -0.04
C PRO A 6 -0.04 -11.57 0.08
N ALA A 7 -0.24 -10.52 0.87
CA ALA A 7 0.83 -9.57 1.19
C ALA A 7 2.00 -10.28 1.87
N ALA A 8 3.17 -10.21 1.28
CA ALA A 8 4.36 -11.00 1.64
C ALA A 8 4.94 -10.74 3.05
N ASP A 9 4.40 -9.80 3.80
CA ASP A 9 4.95 -9.35 5.09
C ASP A 9 4.03 -9.59 6.30
N ALA A 10 2.91 -10.29 6.10
CA ALA A 10 2.01 -10.64 7.18
C ALA A 10 2.29 -12.06 7.67
N ASP A 11 2.43 -12.22 8.98
CA ASP A 11 2.56 -13.55 9.61
C ASP A 11 1.28 -14.35 9.35
N GLU A 12 1.38 -15.38 8.51
CA GLU A 12 0.25 -16.18 8.07
C GLU A 12 -0.42 -16.98 9.23
N THR A 13 0.30 -17.16 10.33
CA THR A 13 -0.16 -17.93 11.48
C THR A 13 -1.41 -17.35 12.15
N PHE A 14 -1.59 -16.04 12.07
CA PHE A 14 -2.69 -15.33 12.73
C PHE A 14 -3.81 -14.88 11.79
N LYS A 15 -3.67 -15.07 10.49
CA LYS A 15 -4.69 -14.73 9.51
C LYS A 15 -5.88 -15.68 9.60
N LYS A 16 -7.09 -15.12 9.57
CA LYS A 16 -8.33 -15.88 9.42
C LYS A 16 -8.64 -16.16 7.94
N ASP A 17 -8.27 -15.23 7.07
CA ASP A 17 -8.41 -15.32 5.62
C ASP A 17 -7.04 -15.02 4.98
N PRO A 18 -6.62 -15.70 3.92
CA PRO A 18 -5.36 -15.42 3.22
C PRO A 18 -5.23 -13.98 2.72
N ARG A 19 -6.35 -13.28 2.52
CA ARG A 19 -6.41 -11.88 2.09
C ARG A 19 -6.23 -10.88 3.24
N ASP A 20 -6.27 -11.33 4.49
CA ASP A 20 -6.05 -10.46 5.64
C ASP A 20 -4.65 -9.84 5.56
N PHE A 21 -4.54 -8.59 5.96
CA PHE A 21 -3.29 -7.83 5.94
C PHE A 21 -3.12 -7.02 7.22
N ALA A 22 -1.86 -6.71 7.55
CA ALA A 22 -1.53 -6.00 8.77
C ALA A 22 -1.88 -4.51 8.68
N LEU A 23 -2.77 -4.04 9.55
CA LEU A 23 -3.07 -2.61 9.71
C LEU A 23 -1.99 -1.92 10.56
N TRP A 24 -1.54 -2.59 11.61
CA TRP A 24 -0.56 -2.09 12.58
C TRP A 24 0.45 -3.17 12.89
N LYS A 25 1.74 -2.79 12.96
CA LYS A 25 2.85 -3.71 13.20
C LYS A 25 3.56 -3.34 14.47
N GLY A 26 3.98 -4.33 15.27
CA GLY A 26 4.85 -4.10 16.42
C GLY A 26 6.15 -3.40 16.04
N ALA A 27 6.63 -2.50 16.89
CA ALA A 27 7.88 -1.79 16.66
C ALA A 27 9.09 -2.73 16.67
N LYS A 28 10.04 -2.47 15.79
CA LYS A 28 11.36 -3.09 15.81
C LYS A 28 12.39 -2.06 16.27
N PRO A 29 13.51 -2.48 16.88
CA PRO A 29 14.57 -1.55 17.24
C PRO A 29 15.03 -0.70 16.05
N GLY A 30 14.98 0.63 16.22
CA GLY A 30 15.33 1.60 15.17
C GLY A 30 14.20 2.04 14.25
N ASP A 31 13.03 1.41 14.31
CA ASP A 31 11.86 1.86 13.57
C ASP A 31 11.19 3.07 14.26
N PRO A 32 10.66 4.04 13.51
CA PRO A 32 9.70 4.98 14.04
C PRO A 32 8.51 4.23 14.64
N SER A 33 8.06 4.62 15.83
CA SER A 33 6.96 3.95 16.50
C SER A 33 6.11 4.91 17.32
N TRP A 34 4.88 4.52 17.57
CA TRP A 34 3.90 5.26 18.35
C TRP A 34 3.28 4.36 19.42
N PRO A 35 3.02 4.89 20.63
CA PRO A 35 2.38 4.11 21.68
C PRO A 35 0.93 3.76 21.32
N THR A 36 0.55 2.52 21.60
CA THR A 36 -0.82 2.05 21.48
C THR A 36 -1.22 1.25 22.72
N PRO A 37 -2.52 0.97 22.94
CA PRO A 37 -2.94 0.08 24.02
C PRO A 37 -2.37 -1.34 23.96
N TRP A 38 -1.85 -1.73 22.80
CA TRP A 38 -1.26 -3.06 22.55
C TRP A 38 0.28 -3.05 22.57
N GLY A 39 0.90 -1.92 22.89
CA GLY A 39 2.35 -1.71 22.83
C GLY A 39 2.75 -0.75 21.71
N ASP A 40 4.04 -0.43 21.66
CA ASP A 40 4.59 0.45 20.63
C ASP A 40 4.57 -0.23 19.27
N GLY A 41 4.17 0.53 18.24
CA GLY A 41 4.06 0.01 16.90
C GLY A 41 4.03 1.08 15.82
N ARG A 42 3.88 0.65 14.60
CA ARG A 42 3.81 1.50 13.40
C ARG A 42 2.71 1.04 12.45
N PRO A 43 2.18 1.94 11.61
CA PRO A 43 1.20 1.56 10.60
C PRO A 43 1.78 0.57 9.59
N GLY A 44 0.93 -0.27 9.04
CA GLY A 44 1.24 -1.03 7.83
C GLY A 44 1.29 -0.11 6.61
N TRP A 45 2.02 -0.50 5.57
CA TRP A 45 2.21 0.32 4.37
C TRP A 45 0.90 0.82 3.74
N HIS A 46 -0.09 -0.04 3.62
CA HIS A 46 -1.38 0.35 3.01
C HIS A 46 -2.11 1.40 3.87
N LEU A 47 -2.03 1.28 5.19
CA LEU A 47 -2.64 2.22 6.12
C LEU A 47 -1.99 3.61 6.07
N GLU A 48 -0.68 3.67 5.86
CA GLU A 48 0.04 4.93 5.67
C GLU A 48 -0.57 5.73 4.50
N CYS A 49 -0.75 5.09 3.35
CA CYS A 49 -1.30 5.74 2.17
C CYS A 49 -2.78 6.14 2.35
N SER A 50 -3.61 5.28 2.93
CA SER A 50 -5.00 5.63 3.23
C SER A 50 -5.11 6.82 4.16
N ALA A 51 -4.31 6.86 5.22
CA ALA A 51 -4.30 7.96 6.19
C ALA A 51 -3.78 9.27 5.58
N MET A 52 -2.71 9.21 4.77
CA MET A 52 -2.17 10.39 4.08
C MET A 52 -3.15 10.93 3.04
N ALA A 53 -3.78 10.06 2.25
CA ALA A 53 -4.80 10.47 1.29
C ALA A 53 -5.96 11.18 1.99
N HIS A 54 -6.45 10.63 3.09
CA HIS A 54 -7.51 11.28 3.88
C HIS A 54 -7.06 12.62 4.46
N ALA A 55 -5.85 12.71 5.01
CA ALA A 55 -5.34 13.92 5.64
C ALA A 55 -5.16 15.08 4.64
N TYR A 56 -4.72 14.81 3.42
CA TYR A 56 -4.41 15.83 2.42
C TYR A 56 -5.53 16.09 1.42
N LEU A 57 -6.34 15.09 1.12
CA LEU A 57 -7.37 15.16 0.06
C LEU A 57 -8.80 15.04 0.61
N GLY A 58 -8.95 14.66 1.86
CA GLY A 58 -10.26 14.49 2.50
C GLY A 58 -10.86 13.09 2.33
N ALA A 59 -12.12 12.95 2.75
CA ALA A 59 -12.83 11.67 2.76
C ALA A 59 -13.23 11.17 1.35
N ALA A 60 -13.17 12.04 0.35
CA ALA A 60 -13.44 11.73 -1.06
C ALA A 60 -12.57 12.62 -1.93
N PHE A 61 -11.99 12.06 -2.98
CA PHE A 61 -11.17 12.79 -3.95
C PHE A 61 -11.33 12.18 -5.35
N ASP A 62 -10.83 12.88 -6.37
CA ASP A 62 -11.19 12.55 -7.74
C ASP A 62 -10.40 11.37 -8.29
N ILE A 63 -9.06 11.41 -8.21
CA ILE A 63 -8.20 10.46 -8.90
C ILE A 63 -7.16 9.86 -7.95
N HIS A 64 -7.03 8.53 -7.97
CA HIS A 64 -5.94 7.79 -7.36
C HIS A 64 -5.24 6.95 -8.42
N GLY A 65 -3.93 7.04 -8.50
CA GLY A 65 -3.17 6.42 -9.57
C GLY A 65 -1.94 5.67 -9.08
N GLY A 66 -1.45 4.77 -9.94
CA GLY A 66 -0.23 4.02 -9.68
C GLY A 66 0.13 3.06 -10.80
N GLY A 67 1.17 2.27 -10.59
CA GLY A 67 1.51 1.19 -11.49
C GLY A 67 0.53 0.01 -11.40
N LEU A 68 0.50 -0.83 -12.42
CA LEU A 68 -0.34 -2.04 -12.44
C LEU A 68 -0.06 -2.97 -11.25
N ASP A 69 1.16 -2.98 -10.75
CA ASP A 69 1.59 -3.77 -9.60
C ASP A 69 0.98 -3.30 -8.26
N LEU A 70 0.42 -2.10 -8.22
CA LEU A 70 -0.25 -1.56 -7.04
C LEU A 70 -1.76 -1.88 -7.00
N ILE A 71 -2.35 -2.37 -8.08
CA ILE A 71 -3.77 -2.74 -8.08
C ILE A 71 -4.06 -3.69 -6.92
N PHE A 72 -3.23 -4.73 -6.81
CA PHE A 72 -3.30 -5.68 -5.71
C PHE A 72 -1.87 -5.99 -5.20
N PRO A 73 -1.67 -6.06 -3.86
CA PRO A 73 -2.70 -5.89 -2.82
C PRO A 73 -2.94 -4.43 -2.39
N HIS A 74 -2.08 -3.47 -2.81
CA HIS A 74 -1.99 -2.14 -2.19
C HIS A 74 -3.29 -1.31 -2.32
N HIS A 75 -3.73 -1.05 -3.53
CA HIS A 75 -4.92 -0.21 -3.77
C HIS A 75 -6.21 -0.88 -3.28
N GLU A 76 -6.36 -2.18 -3.45
CA GLU A 76 -7.50 -2.92 -2.89
C GLU A 76 -7.54 -2.82 -1.37
N ASN A 77 -6.38 -2.90 -0.71
CA ASN A 77 -6.28 -2.75 0.73
C ASN A 77 -6.57 -1.31 1.19
N GLU A 78 -6.16 -0.30 0.42
CA GLU A 78 -6.52 1.09 0.70
C GLU A 78 -8.04 1.32 0.60
N ILE A 79 -8.69 0.72 -0.40
CA ILE A 79 -10.16 0.76 -0.55
C ILE A 79 -10.81 0.14 0.68
N ALA A 80 -10.42 -1.08 1.04
CA ALA A 80 -10.97 -1.79 2.17
C ALA A 80 -10.84 -1.00 3.49
N GLN A 81 -9.68 -0.38 3.73
CA GLN A 81 -9.41 0.45 4.90
C GLN A 81 -10.29 1.70 4.93
N SER A 82 -10.36 2.41 3.81
CA SER A 82 -11.07 3.69 3.70
C SER A 82 -12.58 3.51 3.79
N GLU A 83 -13.13 2.50 3.12
CA GLU A 83 -14.56 2.18 3.18
C GLU A 83 -14.96 1.69 4.58
N ALA A 84 -14.14 0.86 5.23
CA ALA A 84 -14.37 0.42 6.60
C ALA A 84 -14.35 1.58 7.60
N ALA A 85 -13.58 2.64 7.31
CA ALA A 85 -13.57 3.88 8.08
C ALA A 85 -14.72 4.83 7.72
N GLY A 86 -15.59 4.48 6.77
CA GLY A 86 -16.73 5.29 6.33
C GLY A 86 -16.39 6.36 5.29
N TYR A 87 -15.24 6.28 4.65
CA TYR A 87 -14.82 7.22 3.61
C TYR A 87 -15.19 6.70 2.22
N LYS A 88 -15.58 7.62 1.33
CA LYS A 88 -15.86 7.28 -0.08
C LYS A 88 -14.58 6.97 -0.87
N PHE A 89 -13.46 7.56 -0.47
CA PHE A 89 -12.14 7.44 -1.08
C PHE A 89 -12.09 7.94 -2.53
N ALA A 90 -11.37 7.28 -3.45
CA ALA A 90 -11.20 7.75 -4.82
C ALA A 90 -12.40 7.46 -5.72
N ASN A 91 -12.73 8.41 -6.61
CA ASN A 91 -13.78 8.24 -7.62
C ASN A 91 -13.27 7.52 -8.87
N ILE A 92 -12.01 7.79 -9.28
CA ILE A 92 -11.40 7.28 -10.50
C ILE A 92 -10.06 6.65 -10.15
N TRP A 93 -9.84 5.44 -10.63
CA TRP A 93 -8.59 4.72 -10.49
C TRP A 93 -7.86 4.69 -11.83
N MET A 94 -6.58 5.06 -11.82
CA MET A 94 -5.74 5.07 -13.01
C MET A 94 -4.52 4.19 -12.79
N HIS A 95 -4.33 3.17 -13.64
CA HIS A 95 -3.16 2.32 -13.57
C HIS A 95 -2.41 2.33 -14.90
N ASN A 96 -1.12 2.59 -14.83
CA ASN A 96 -0.23 2.57 -15.99
C ASN A 96 0.69 1.36 -15.96
N ALA A 97 1.12 0.93 -17.13
CA ALA A 97 2.19 -0.06 -17.24
C ALA A 97 3.51 0.52 -16.72
N TRP A 98 4.46 -0.35 -16.46
CA TRP A 98 5.78 0.05 -16.00
C TRP A 98 6.57 0.78 -17.09
N VAL A 99 7.37 1.74 -16.67
CA VAL A 99 8.42 2.27 -17.53
C VAL A 99 9.55 1.24 -17.59
N THR A 100 9.90 0.83 -18.78
CA THR A 100 10.91 -0.21 -19.01
C THR A 100 12.14 0.38 -19.70
N GLN A 101 13.30 -0.18 -19.39
CA GLN A 101 14.54 0.07 -20.11
C GLN A 101 15.06 -1.27 -20.64
N SER A 102 15.31 -1.33 -21.95
CA SER A 102 15.77 -2.57 -22.61
C SER A 102 14.86 -3.79 -22.39
N GLY A 103 13.54 -3.55 -22.24
CA GLY A 103 12.55 -4.61 -22.03
C GLY A 103 12.36 -5.02 -20.57
N GLU A 104 13.14 -4.50 -19.64
CA GLU A 104 13.04 -4.78 -18.21
C GLU A 104 12.44 -3.61 -17.42
N LYS A 105 11.65 -3.91 -16.39
CA LYS A 105 11.12 -2.91 -15.47
C LYS A 105 12.27 -2.16 -14.79
N MET A 106 12.25 -0.83 -14.81
CA MET A 106 13.23 -0.04 -14.08
C MET A 106 13.09 -0.24 -12.58
N SER A 107 14.19 -0.54 -11.91
CA SER A 107 14.24 -0.62 -10.45
C SER A 107 15.61 -0.21 -9.90
N LYS A 108 15.62 0.32 -8.68
CA LYS A 108 16.87 0.71 -7.99
C LYS A 108 17.79 -0.50 -7.77
N SER A 109 17.22 -1.64 -7.46
CA SER A 109 17.98 -2.88 -7.23
C SER A 109 18.68 -3.41 -8.46
N LEU A 110 18.16 -3.15 -9.67
CA LEU A 110 18.75 -3.52 -10.93
C LEU A 110 19.73 -2.46 -11.46
N GLY A 111 19.76 -1.26 -10.87
CA GLY A 111 20.62 -0.16 -11.32
C GLY A 111 20.28 0.37 -12.72
N ASN A 112 19.11 0.05 -13.26
CA ASN A 112 18.65 0.41 -14.60
C ASN A 112 17.65 1.58 -14.58
N THR A 113 17.78 2.47 -13.61
CA THR A 113 16.93 3.66 -13.50
C THR A 113 17.48 4.82 -14.29
N MET A 114 16.61 5.55 -14.98
CA MET A 114 16.92 6.81 -15.66
C MET A 114 16.30 7.97 -14.89
N GLN A 115 17.05 9.03 -14.68
CA GLN A 115 16.53 10.23 -13.99
C GLN A 115 15.79 11.14 -14.97
N VAL A 116 14.75 11.86 -14.48
CA VAL A 116 13.94 12.77 -15.30
C VAL A 116 14.78 13.92 -15.91
N LYS A 117 15.95 14.21 -15.33
CA LYS A 117 16.85 15.27 -15.79
C LYS A 117 17.90 14.82 -16.82
N GLU A 118 17.91 13.56 -17.18
CA GLU A 118 18.75 12.97 -18.21
C GLU A 118 17.98 12.85 -19.52
#